data_be2435e76c88ce792cc8712ed138066b
#
_entry.id   be2435e76c88ce792cc8712ed138066b
#
_cell.length_a   1.000
_cell.length_b   1.000
_cell.length_c   1.000
_cell.angle_alpha   90.00
_cell.angle_beta   90.00
_cell.angle_gamma   90.00
#
_symmetry.space_group_name_H-M   'P 1'
#
loop_
_entity.id
_entity.type
_entity.pdbx_description
1 polymer ?
#
loop_
_entity_poly.entity_id
_entity_poly.type
_entity_poly.pdbx_seq_one_letter_code
_entity_poly.pdbx_strand_id
1 'polypeptide(L)'
;MDGGLEALFRENGAVNGRVRQAVLHKAERRLLVEAQSDSLLTLGQMEAIRRGLEDAMGCPVQAAFFFCGPAALQLEEQGAALGKVLEQSLRELCPTIRPALQGACFTLEAGKALRLRLAPGCLEMLGDGSALRRAEAAFSQAYGLKVQVLAETDEGLEPLKLPEKPDFSQAAAKAAGRTK
;
A
#
# COMPACT_ATOMS: atom_id res chain seq x y z
N MET A 1 6.22 10.55 -28.11
CA MET A 1 5.37 10.10 -26.99
C MET A 1 6.12 9.31 -25.92
N ASP A 2 7.34 8.86 -26.17
CA ASP A 2 8.07 7.99 -25.22
C ASP A 2 8.50 8.70 -23.92
N GLY A 3 8.89 9.98 -23.98
CA GLY A 3 9.37 10.69 -22.77
C GLY A 3 8.37 10.86 -21.66
N GLY A 4 7.07 10.88 -21.95
CA GLY A 4 6.02 11.04 -20.94
C GLY A 4 5.78 9.78 -20.10
N LEU A 5 5.85 8.60 -20.72
CA LEU A 5 5.68 7.33 -20.02
C LEU A 5 6.90 6.99 -19.16
N GLU A 6 8.11 7.25 -19.67
CA GLU A 6 9.34 7.06 -18.87
C GLU A 6 9.37 7.99 -17.65
N ALA A 7 8.93 9.23 -17.79
CA ALA A 7 8.79 10.16 -16.66
C ALA A 7 7.80 9.63 -15.63
N LEU A 8 6.62 9.14 -16.04
CA LEU A 8 5.61 8.55 -15.17
C LEU A 8 6.19 7.40 -14.33
N PHE A 9 6.92 6.48 -14.95
CA PHE A 9 7.55 5.37 -14.23
C PHE A 9 8.60 5.86 -13.25
N ARG A 10 9.46 6.77 -13.65
CA ARG A 10 10.54 7.33 -12.83
C ARG A 10 10.01 8.09 -11.62
N GLU A 11 9.00 8.92 -11.80
CA GLU A 11 8.36 9.70 -10.73
C GLU A 11 7.70 8.80 -9.67
N ASN A 12 7.31 7.59 -10.06
CA ASN A 12 6.72 6.59 -9.17
C ASN A 12 7.73 5.50 -8.73
N GLY A 13 9.03 5.77 -8.81
CA GLY A 13 10.06 4.90 -8.24
C GLY A 13 10.58 3.79 -9.15
N ALA A 14 10.06 3.64 -10.36
CA ALA A 14 10.54 2.68 -11.35
C ALA A 14 11.53 3.35 -12.31
N VAL A 15 12.79 3.48 -11.91
CA VAL A 15 13.82 4.24 -12.66
C VAL A 15 13.98 3.76 -14.11
N ASN A 16 14.00 2.44 -14.32
CA ASN A 16 14.06 1.81 -15.64
C ASN A 16 12.72 1.10 -15.99
N GLY A 17 11.62 1.65 -15.47
CA GLY A 17 10.29 1.13 -15.75
C GLY A 17 9.88 1.36 -17.20
N ARG A 18 9.21 0.37 -17.78
CA ARG A 18 8.72 0.44 -19.16
C ARG A 18 7.48 -0.41 -19.40
N VAL A 19 6.70 -0.04 -20.39
CA VAL A 19 5.64 -0.89 -20.92
C VAL A 19 6.26 -1.94 -21.84
N ARG A 20 6.02 -3.22 -21.56
CA ARG A 20 6.42 -4.35 -22.42
C ARG A 20 5.42 -4.61 -23.51
N GLN A 21 4.15 -4.60 -23.13
CA GLN A 21 3.04 -4.93 -24.02
C GLN A 21 1.80 -4.14 -23.61
N ALA A 22 1.02 -3.73 -24.60
CA ALA A 22 -0.29 -3.14 -24.39
C ALA A 22 -1.28 -3.76 -25.40
N VAL A 23 -2.40 -4.27 -24.91
CA VAL A 23 -3.44 -4.93 -25.72
C VAL A 23 -4.78 -4.26 -25.46
N LEU A 24 -5.38 -3.69 -26.50
CA LEU A 24 -6.70 -3.07 -26.43
C LEU A 24 -7.81 -4.12 -26.60
N HIS A 25 -8.57 -4.35 -25.55
CA HIS A 25 -9.80 -5.14 -25.57
C HIS A 25 -10.98 -4.25 -26.00
N LYS A 26 -11.24 -4.22 -27.30
CA LYS A 26 -12.28 -3.34 -27.90
C LYS A 26 -13.67 -3.57 -27.33
N ALA A 27 -14.04 -4.85 -27.09
CA ALA A 27 -15.35 -5.20 -26.54
C ALA A 27 -15.57 -4.64 -25.13
N GLU A 28 -14.53 -4.60 -24.31
CA GLU A 28 -14.58 -4.16 -22.94
C GLU A 28 -14.11 -2.70 -22.77
N ARG A 29 -13.68 -2.08 -23.86
CA ARG A 29 -13.13 -0.71 -23.90
C ARG A 29 -12.04 -0.48 -22.84
N ARG A 30 -11.20 -1.49 -22.61
CA ARG A 30 -10.07 -1.39 -21.65
C ARG A 30 -8.75 -1.78 -22.30
N LEU A 31 -7.67 -1.23 -21.76
CA LEU A 31 -6.31 -1.54 -22.15
C LEU A 31 -5.67 -2.46 -21.10
N LEU A 32 -5.14 -3.60 -21.53
CA LEU A 32 -4.28 -4.46 -20.71
C LEU A 32 -2.84 -4.04 -20.95
N VAL A 33 -2.13 -3.71 -19.89
CA VAL A 33 -0.74 -3.26 -19.95
C VAL A 33 0.13 -4.18 -19.12
N GLU A 34 1.19 -4.70 -19.73
CA GLU A 34 2.29 -5.35 -19.03
C GLU A 34 3.40 -4.33 -18.81
N ALA A 35 3.61 -3.96 -17.56
CA ALA A 35 4.67 -3.06 -17.15
C ALA A 35 5.83 -3.83 -16.51
N GLN A 36 7.06 -3.43 -16.79
CA GLN A 36 8.27 -4.01 -16.23
C GLN A 36 9.00 -2.99 -15.37
N SER A 37 9.53 -3.42 -14.22
CA SER A 37 10.35 -2.60 -13.34
C SER A 37 11.56 -3.38 -12.82
N ASP A 38 12.70 -2.71 -12.69
CA ASP A 38 13.91 -3.22 -12.02
C ASP A 38 13.97 -2.82 -10.54
N SER A 39 12.98 -2.07 -10.08
CA SER A 39 12.79 -1.64 -8.71
C SER A 39 11.53 -2.26 -8.13
N LEU A 40 11.55 -2.70 -6.87
CA LEU A 40 10.34 -3.12 -6.17
C LEU A 40 9.46 -1.89 -5.93
N LEU A 41 8.22 -1.98 -6.39
CA LEU A 41 7.23 -0.93 -6.25
C LEU A 41 6.24 -1.29 -5.14
N THR A 42 5.79 -0.29 -4.39
CA THR A 42 4.66 -0.46 -3.47
C THR A 42 3.34 -0.57 -4.24
N LEU A 43 2.29 -1.04 -3.60
CA LEU A 43 0.95 -1.09 -4.20
C LEU A 43 0.46 0.31 -4.61
N GLY A 44 0.77 1.35 -3.82
CA GLY A 44 0.44 2.73 -4.13
C GLY A 44 1.17 3.26 -5.36
N GLN A 45 2.45 2.93 -5.51
CA GLN A 45 3.24 3.29 -6.69
C GLN A 45 2.72 2.60 -7.96
N MET A 46 2.40 1.31 -7.89
CA MET A 46 1.79 0.58 -9.01
C MET A 46 0.45 1.19 -9.42
N GLU A 47 -0.38 1.55 -8.44
CA GLU A 47 -1.67 2.20 -8.69
C GLU A 47 -1.51 3.60 -9.29
N ALA A 48 -0.52 4.38 -8.84
CA ALA A 48 -0.21 5.69 -9.41
C ALA A 48 0.24 5.58 -10.88
N ILE A 49 1.08 4.60 -11.19
CA ILE A 49 1.49 4.31 -12.59
C ILE A 49 0.26 3.91 -13.42
N ARG A 50 -0.59 3.01 -12.91
CA ARG A 50 -1.81 2.58 -13.59
C ARG A 50 -2.72 3.77 -13.94
N ARG A 51 -2.95 4.66 -12.98
CA ARG A 51 -3.77 5.88 -13.19
C ARG A 51 -3.13 6.83 -14.21
N GLY A 52 -1.83 7.05 -14.11
CA GLY A 52 -1.12 7.87 -15.09
C GLY A 52 -1.21 7.30 -16.51
N LEU A 53 -1.22 5.96 -16.66
CA LEU A 53 -1.48 5.31 -17.95
C LEU A 53 -2.92 5.52 -18.42
N GLU A 54 -3.91 5.43 -17.52
CA GLU A 54 -5.32 5.74 -17.85
C GLU A 54 -5.48 7.17 -18.36
N ASP A 55 -4.88 8.14 -17.67
CA ASP A 55 -4.92 9.54 -18.04
C ASP A 55 -4.26 9.78 -19.41
N ALA A 56 -3.10 9.15 -19.65
CA ALA A 56 -2.39 9.28 -20.91
C ALA A 56 -3.11 8.62 -22.09
N MET A 57 -3.81 7.50 -21.85
CA MET A 57 -4.48 6.71 -22.90
C MET A 57 -5.96 7.08 -23.07
N GLY A 58 -6.56 7.79 -22.13
CA GLY A 58 -7.97 8.17 -22.17
C GLY A 58 -8.95 7.00 -22.07
N CYS A 59 -8.52 5.85 -21.52
CA CYS A 59 -9.35 4.67 -21.34
C CYS A 59 -8.93 3.89 -20.08
N PRO A 60 -9.84 3.06 -19.50
CA PRO A 60 -9.51 2.23 -18.36
C PRO A 60 -8.32 1.31 -18.64
N VAL A 61 -7.37 1.27 -17.70
CA VAL A 61 -6.15 0.44 -17.79
C VAL A 61 -6.15 -0.61 -16.69
N GLN A 62 -5.92 -1.85 -17.08
CA GLN A 62 -5.55 -2.93 -16.19
C GLN A 62 -4.05 -3.19 -16.37
N ALA A 63 -3.25 -2.93 -15.35
CA ALA A 63 -1.80 -3.10 -15.39
C ALA A 63 -1.36 -4.34 -14.62
N ALA A 64 -0.50 -5.15 -15.23
CA ALA A 64 0.24 -6.21 -14.57
C ALA A 64 1.72 -5.78 -14.50
N PHE A 65 2.33 -5.91 -13.32
CA PHE A 65 3.72 -5.53 -13.10
C PHE A 65 4.62 -6.78 -13.03
N PHE A 66 5.70 -6.73 -13.78
CA PHE A 66 6.73 -7.76 -13.81
C PHE A 66 8.04 -7.18 -13.29
N PHE A 67 8.62 -7.81 -12.29
CA PHE A 67 9.88 -7.39 -11.73
C PHE A 67 11.05 -8.12 -12.40
N CYS A 68 12.14 -7.41 -12.65
CA CYS A 68 13.33 -7.94 -13.29
C CYS A 68 14.59 -7.45 -12.59
N GLY A 69 15.74 -8.03 -12.93
CA GLY A 69 17.03 -7.62 -12.39
C GLY A 69 17.06 -7.59 -10.86
N PRO A 70 17.49 -6.47 -10.25
CA PRO A 70 17.58 -6.34 -8.79
C PRO A 70 16.24 -6.57 -8.07
N ALA A 71 15.12 -6.13 -8.64
CA ALA A 71 13.80 -6.32 -8.03
C ALA A 71 13.40 -7.80 -8.00
N ALA A 72 13.67 -8.56 -9.05
CA ALA A 72 13.42 -10.00 -9.07
C ALA A 72 14.24 -10.73 -8.01
N LEU A 73 15.52 -10.39 -7.87
CA LEU A 73 16.39 -10.96 -6.82
C LEU A 73 15.86 -10.65 -5.41
N GLN A 74 15.43 -9.42 -5.16
CA GLN A 74 14.87 -9.02 -3.87
C GLN A 74 13.56 -9.76 -3.55
N LEU A 75 12.74 -10.09 -4.56
CA LEU A 75 11.55 -10.94 -4.38
C LEU A 75 11.94 -12.39 -4.05
N GLU A 76 12.97 -12.93 -4.69
CA GLU A 76 13.47 -14.30 -4.44
C GLU A 76 14.11 -14.41 -3.06
N GLU A 77 14.94 -13.43 -2.67
CA GLU A 77 15.60 -13.38 -1.37
C GLU A 77 14.64 -13.18 -0.20
N GLN A 78 13.50 -12.54 -0.45
CA GLN A 78 12.46 -12.25 0.54
C GLN A 78 13.00 -11.59 1.82
N GLY A 79 13.97 -10.70 1.62
CA GLY A 79 14.71 -10.04 2.68
C GLY A 79 14.09 -8.71 3.14
N ALA A 80 14.92 -7.89 3.80
CA ALA A 80 14.50 -6.61 4.40
C ALA A 80 13.96 -5.59 3.38
N ALA A 81 14.43 -5.61 2.14
CA ALA A 81 13.94 -4.72 1.08
C ALA A 81 12.48 -4.99 0.76
N LEU A 82 12.12 -6.27 0.58
CA LEU A 82 10.74 -6.69 0.38
C LEU A 82 9.88 -6.38 1.62
N GLY A 83 10.40 -6.63 2.82
CA GLY A 83 9.70 -6.31 4.07
C GLY A 83 9.26 -4.84 4.13
N LYS A 84 10.13 -3.90 3.75
CA LYS A 84 9.83 -2.46 3.70
C LYS A 84 8.75 -2.13 2.65
N VAL A 85 8.81 -2.76 1.49
CA VAL A 85 7.81 -2.56 0.43
C VAL A 85 6.44 -3.08 0.87
N LEU A 86 6.36 -4.25 1.52
CA LEU A 86 5.11 -4.79 2.06
C LEU A 86 4.55 -3.94 3.20
N GLU A 87 5.40 -3.45 4.12
CA GLU A 87 5.02 -2.51 5.17
C GLU A 87 4.38 -1.26 4.58
N GLN A 88 5.06 -0.60 3.65
CA GLN A 88 4.57 0.62 3.03
C GLN A 88 3.27 0.35 2.25
N SER A 89 3.21 -0.73 1.51
CA SER A 89 2.01 -1.15 0.77
C SER A 89 0.81 -1.39 1.69
N LEU A 90 1.03 -1.98 2.87
CA LEU A 90 -0.03 -2.17 3.86
C LEU A 90 -0.58 -0.83 4.37
N ARG A 91 0.32 0.13 4.65
CA ARG A 91 -0.06 1.49 5.09
C ARG A 91 -0.85 2.25 4.02
N GLU A 92 -0.52 2.04 2.74
CA GLU A 92 -1.18 2.66 1.59
C GLU A 92 -2.56 2.05 1.31
N LEU A 93 -2.63 0.71 1.34
CA LEU A 93 -3.84 -0.04 1.01
C LEU A 93 -4.95 0.12 2.05
N CYS A 94 -4.59 0.26 3.31
CA CYS A 94 -5.50 0.21 4.44
C CYS A 94 -5.47 1.51 5.28
N PRO A 95 -5.97 2.64 4.75
CA PRO A 95 -5.93 3.92 5.48
C PRO A 95 -6.69 3.88 6.80
N THR A 96 -7.73 3.06 6.92
CA THR A 96 -8.55 2.92 8.13
C THR A 96 -7.77 2.35 9.32
N ILE A 97 -6.80 1.48 9.08
CA ILE A 97 -5.95 0.89 10.12
C ILE A 97 -4.60 1.61 10.28
N ARG A 98 -4.34 2.63 9.47
CA ARG A 98 -3.08 3.40 9.52
C ARG A 98 -2.74 3.90 10.93
N PRO A 99 -3.69 4.41 11.75
CA PRO A 99 -3.39 4.80 13.13
C PRO A 99 -2.86 3.62 13.97
N ALA A 100 -3.43 2.43 13.83
CA ALA A 100 -2.95 1.23 14.55
C ALA A 100 -1.54 0.80 14.12
N LEU A 101 -1.15 1.13 12.88
CA LEU A 101 0.18 0.83 12.34
C LEU A 101 1.23 1.89 12.69
N GLN A 102 0.83 2.97 13.35
CA GLN A 102 1.74 4.02 13.79
C GLN A 102 2.62 3.49 14.93
N GLY A 103 3.95 3.53 14.75
CA GLY A 103 4.89 2.98 15.72
C GLY A 103 5.00 1.45 15.72
N ALA A 104 4.27 0.74 14.86
CA ALA A 104 4.37 -0.71 14.73
C ALA A 104 5.75 -1.14 14.19
N CYS A 105 6.23 -2.28 14.69
CA CYS A 105 7.42 -2.95 14.16
C CYS A 105 7.00 -4.04 13.16
N PHE A 106 7.65 -4.05 12.00
CA PHE A 106 7.37 -5.01 10.93
C PHE A 106 8.56 -5.95 10.75
N THR A 107 8.28 -7.23 10.65
CA THR A 107 9.28 -8.26 10.38
C THR A 107 8.75 -9.24 9.35
N LEU A 108 9.50 -9.44 8.26
CA LEU A 108 9.19 -10.47 7.27
C LEU A 108 9.91 -11.75 7.66
N GLU A 109 9.16 -12.80 8.01
CA GLU A 109 9.69 -14.10 8.43
C GLU A 109 9.74 -15.05 7.24
N ALA A 110 10.95 -15.35 6.77
CA ALA A 110 11.25 -16.34 5.72
C ALA A 110 10.30 -16.26 4.50
N GLY A 111 9.80 -15.05 4.17
CA GLY A 111 8.89 -14.80 3.07
C GLY A 111 7.49 -15.42 3.20
N LYS A 112 7.14 -15.94 4.37
CA LYS A 112 5.85 -16.59 4.61
C LYS A 112 4.89 -15.75 5.44
N ALA A 113 5.42 -14.96 6.37
CA ALA A 113 4.61 -14.15 7.26
C ALA A 113 5.21 -12.75 7.42
N LEU A 114 4.36 -11.72 7.25
CA LEU A 114 4.64 -10.35 7.66
C LEU A 114 4.07 -10.18 9.07
N ARG A 115 4.95 -10.18 10.06
CA ARG A 115 4.56 -10.02 11.46
C ARG A 115 4.54 -8.53 11.82
N LEU A 116 3.40 -8.10 12.37
CA LEU A 116 3.19 -6.76 12.88
C LEU A 116 3.15 -6.81 14.40
N ARG A 117 4.10 -6.17 15.05
CA ARG A 117 4.07 -5.94 16.50
C ARG A 117 3.52 -4.55 16.75
N LEU A 118 2.37 -4.48 17.39
CA LEU A 118 1.57 -3.28 17.59
C LEU A 118 1.65 -2.81 19.04
N ALA A 119 1.56 -1.50 19.23
CA ALA A 119 1.43 -0.93 20.57
C ALA A 119 0.16 -1.45 21.28
N PRO A 120 0.15 -1.48 22.62
CA PRO A 120 -1.03 -1.87 23.40
C PRO A 120 -2.28 -1.09 23.00
N GLY A 121 -3.40 -1.79 22.83
CA GLY A 121 -4.69 -1.23 22.39
C GLY A 121 -4.84 -1.07 20.86
N CYS A 122 -3.78 -1.19 20.07
CA CYS A 122 -3.86 -1.05 18.62
C CYS A 122 -4.41 -2.30 17.90
N LEU A 123 -4.30 -3.48 18.52
CA LEU A 123 -4.81 -4.72 17.93
C LEU A 123 -6.33 -4.67 17.72
N GLU A 124 -7.06 -4.11 18.65
CA GLU A 124 -8.52 -3.93 18.58
C GLU A 124 -8.94 -3.01 17.42
N MET A 125 -8.09 -2.05 17.05
CA MET A 125 -8.34 -1.13 15.93
C MET A 125 -8.30 -1.82 14.57
N LEU A 126 -7.73 -3.02 14.48
CA LEU A 126 -7.74 -3.83 13.25
C LEU A 126 -9.11 -4.48 12.97
N GLY A 127 -9.99 -4.48 13.96
CA GLY A 127 -11.33 -5.04 13.85
C GLY A 127 -11.33 -6.55 13.57
N ASP A 128 -12.11 -6.98 12.58
CA ASP A 128 -12.27 -8.39 12.20
C ASP A 128 -11.12 -8.96 11.36
N GLY A 129 -10.06 -8.20 11.14
CA GLY A 129 -8.92 -8.59 10.31
C GLY A 129 -9.18 -8.58 8.81
N SER A 130 -10.32 -8.07 8.34
CA SER A 130 -10.65 -8.03 6.90
C SER A 130 -9.65 -7.17 6.11
N ALA A 131 -9.11 -6.10 6.72
CA ALA A 131 -8.09 -5.27 6.12
C ALA A 131 -6.79 -6.04 5.87
N LEU A 132 -6.38 -6.90 6.82
CA LEU A 132 -5.18 -7.72 6.68
C LEU A 132 -5.35 -8.79 5.60
N ARG A 133 -6.51 -9.47 5.55
CA ARG A 133 -6.82 -10.43 4.48
C ARG A 133 -6.83 -9.80 3.09
N ARG A 134 -7.33 -8.55 2.95
CA ARG A 134 -7.24 -7.80 1.68
C ARG A 134 -5.80 -7.50 1.30
N ALA A 135 -4.96 -7.18 2.27
CA ALA A 135 -3.54 -6.96 2.03
C ALA A 135 -2.84 -8.24 1.55
N GLU A 136 -3.11 -9.40 2.18
CA GLU A 136 -2.59 -10.70 1.75
C GLU A 136 -2.97 -11.02 0.30
N ALA A 137 -4.23 -10.81 -0.08
CA ALA A 137 -4.72 -11.01 -1.44
C ALA A 137 -4.01 -10.06 -2.43
N ALA A 138 -3.85 -8.78 -2.07
CA ALA A 138 -3.15 -7.80 -2.89
C ALA A 138 -1.67 -8.13 -3.06
N PHE A 139 -0.98 -8.60 -2.02
CA PHE A 139 0.42 -9.04 -2.09
C PHE A 139 0.58 -10.26 -2.99
N SER A 140 -0.35 -11.23 -2.88
CA SER A 140 -0.35 -12.39 -3.77
C SER A 140 -0.54 -12.00 -5.24
N GLN A 141 -1.44 -11.09 -5.51
CA GLN A 141 -1.72 -10.61 -6.86
C GLN A 141 -0.57 -9.77 -7.45
N ALA A 142 0.00 -8.88 -6.65
CA ALA A 142 1.01 -7.91 -7.13
C ALA A 142 2.42 -8.51 -7.21
N TYR A 143 2.79 -9.33 -6.25
CA TYR A 143 4.17 -9.87 -6.13
C TYR A 143 4.26 -11.39 -6.35
N GLY A 144 3.14 -12.08 -6.51
CA GLY A 144 3.11 -13.54 -6.59
C GLY A 144 3.44 -14.24 -5.26
N LEU A 145 3.37 -13.53 -4.14
CA LEU A 145 3.78 -14.02 -2.82
C LEU A 145 2.57 -14.47 -1.99
N LYS A 146 2.68 -15.63 -1.36
CA LYS A 146 1.70 -16.12 -0.36
C LYS A 146 2.18 -15.75 1.03
N VAL A 147 2.11 -14.46 1.37
CA VAL A 147 2.51 -13.93 2.68
C VAL A 147 1.27 -13.79 3.55
N GLN A 148 1.29 -14.36 4.75
CA GLN A 148 0.30 -14.10 5.79
C GLN A 148 0.66 -12.81 6.52
N VAL A 149 -0.35 -12.03 6.90
CA VAL A 149 -0.17 -10.82 7.70
C VAL A 149 -0.67 -11.09 9.12
N LEU A 150 0.27 -11.24 10.05
CA LEU A 150 0.00 -11.58 11.44
C LEU A 150 0.21 -10.35 12.32
N ALA A 151 -0.77 -10.04 13.17
CA ALA A 151 -0.68 -8.92 14.11
C ALA A 151 -0.71 -9.43 15.54
N GLU A 152 0.17 -8.90 16.38
CA GLU A 152 0.27 -9.19 17.81
C GLU A 152 0.56 -7.93 18.60
N THR A 153 0.20 -7.91 19.88
CA THR A 153 0.53 -6.80 20.78
C THR A 153 1.95 -6.94 21.30
N ASP A 154 2.70 -5.85 21.30
CA ASP A 154 4.02 -5.75 21.90
C ASP A 154 3.95 -4.76 23.08
N GLU A 155 4.05 -5.31 24.30
CA GLU A 155 4.02 -4.53 25.56
C GLU A 155 5.24 -3.59 25.71
N GLY A 156 6.30 -3.79 24.93
CA GLY A 156 7.48 -2.94 24.90
C GLY A 156 7.34 -1.66 24.07
N LEU A 157 6.27 -1.55 23.28
CA LEU A 157 6.00 -0.37 22.48
C LEU A 157 5.20 0.67 23.28
N GLU A 158 5.51 1.96 23.07
CA GLU A 158 4.74 3.02 23.70
C GLU A 158 3.27 2.99 23.24
N PRO A 159 2.31 3.07 24.18
CA PRO A 159 0.89 3.16 23.84
C PRO A 159 0.61 4.34 22.89
N LEU A 160 -0.27 4.14 21.93
CA LEU A 160 -0.66 5.19 21.00
C LEU A 160 -1.31 6.34 21.76
N LYS A 161 -0.71 7.53 21.71
CA LYS A 161 -1.33 8.76 22.21
C LYS A 161 -2.42 9.17 21.22
N LEU A 162 -3.64 8.69 21.47
CA LEU A 162 -4.79 9.20 20.73
C LEU A 162 -4.93 10.70 21.03
N PRO A 163 -5.18 11.54 20.00
CA PRO A 163 -5.49 12.94 20.28
C PRO A 163 -6.68 13.00 21.22
N GLU A 164 -6.55 13.76 22.30
CA GLU A 164 -7.66 13.99 23.23
C GLU A 164 -8.88 14.43 22.41
N LYS A 165 -10.02 13.76 22.65
CA LYS A 165 -11.27 14.15 21.98
C LYS A 165 -11.47 15.63 22.24
N PRO A 166 -11.64 16.48 21.20
CA PRO A 166 -11.91 17.89 21.44
C PRO A 166 -13.12 18.00 22.38
N ASP A 167 -12.92 18.70 23.47
CA ASP A 167 -13.98 18.91 24.48
C ASP A 167 -15.06 19.82 23.86
N PHE A 168 -16.06 19.19 23.25
CA PHE A 168 -17.21 19.89 22.66
C PHE A 168 -18.10 20.56 23.72
N SER A 169 -17.89 20.33 25.04
CA SER A 169 -18.68 20.92 26.11
C SER A 169 -18.53 22.44 26.15
N GLN A 170 -17.33 22.96 25.86
CA GLN A 170 -17.08 24.40 25.80
C GLN A 170 -17.67 25.06 24.54
N ALA A 171 -17.76 24.34 23.42
CA ALA A 171 -18.38 24.86 22.23
C ALA A 171 -19.90 24.96 22.34
N ALA A 172 -20.53 23.99 23.02
CA ALA A 172 -21.95 24.02 23.31
C ALA A 172 -22.33 25.16 24.29
N ALA A 173 -21.50 25.41 25.32
CA ALA A 173 -21.72 26.52 26.26
C ALA A 173 -21.61 27.91 25.61
N LYS A 174 -20.68 28.10 24.66
CA LYS A 174 -20.57 29.34 23.87
C LYS A 174 -21.71 29.55 22.88
N ALA A 175 -22.29 28.49 22.35
CA ALA A 175 -23.45 28.60 21.46
C ALA A 175 -24.74 28.94 22.21
N ALA A 176 -24.91 28.42 23.44
CA ALA A 176 -26.08 28.71 24.29
C ALA A 176 -26.07 30.12 24.88
N GLY A 177 -24.90 30.77 24.98
CA GLY A 177 -24.76 32.14 25.50
C GLY A 177 -25.05 33.30 24.57
N ARG A 178 -25.38 33.02 23.28
CA ARG A 178 -25.60 34.05 22.25
C ARG A 178 -27.06 34.37 21.91
N THR A 179 -28.01 33.87 22.69
CA THR A 179 -29.43 34.22 22.56
C THR A 179 -29.85 35.04 23.78
N LYS A 180 -29.52 36.32 23.73
CA LYS A 180 -30.24 37.41 24.44
C LYS A 180 -30.10 38.68 23.63
#